data_019d34b83b5485a5a6d5294d17888791
#
_entry.id   019d34b83b5485a5a6d5294d17888791
#
_cell.length_a   1.000
_cell.length_b   1.000
_cell.length_c   1.000
_cell.angle_alpha   90.00
_cell.angle_beta   90.00
_cell.angle_gamma   90.00
#
_symmetry.space_group_name_H-M   'P 1'
#
loop_
_entity.id
_entity.type
_entity.pdbx_description
1 polymer ?
#
loop_
_entity_poly.entity_id
_entity_poly.type
_entity_poly.pdbx_seq_one_letter_code
_entity_poly.pdbx_strand_id
1 'polypeptide(L)'
;RDYRAPAFTVERVSLRFELGEEETRVEAKLKVARAAAAASDVPLALDGDNLRLESISLDGRLLADDAYEASADRLVLREVPDRFELTLVTLLRPQDNTALSGLYTSSGNFCTQCEAEGFRRITYFPDRPDVMARYDTTLVADRSRYPVLLSNGNLTAAGELDDGRHWARWDDPFPKPSYLFALVAGRLDWIEDDFITASGRRVRLFVYVQPHNIDQCAHAMASLKRAMRWDEEVFGREYDLERYMVVAVDDFNMGAMENKGLNIFNSKYVLARPDMATDQDYQNIEGVIGHEYFHNWSGNRVTCRDWFQLSLKEGFTVFRDQEFSADMGSRAVKRIQDVNLLRTHQFREDAGPMAHPVRPESYVEINNFYTATVYNKGAEVVRMLHTLVGPEGFRRGTDLYFGRHDGQAVTTDDFVQAIEDANGLDLQQFRRWYSQAGTPVVHVERGFDADARTCSLTLRQSCPATPGQPEKQPFHIPVALALLDAEGRELPLRLPGETEATPGTRVLQLCEERQSFVFQDIAAEPVPSLLRGFSAPVRLEMDYSEEELCFLLGHDGDAYGRWEAGQRLAVRLLTSL
;
A
#
# COMPACT_ATOMS: atom_id res chain seq x y z
N ARG A 1 1.61 19.28 8.43
CA ARG A 1 0.40 20.11 8.22
C ARG A 1 0.55 21.18 7.14
N ASP A 2 1.78 21.53 6.75
CA ASP A 2 2.02 22.64 5.83
C ASP A 2 2.39 22.17 4.44
N TYR A 3 1.53 21.33 3.83
CA TYR A 3 1.71 21.00 2.42
C TYR A 3 1.74 22.28 1.57
N ARG A 4 2.77 22.39 0.73
CA ARG A 4 2.88 23.41 -0.29
C ARG A 4 3.03 22.73 -1.64
N ALA A 5 2.23 23.14 -2.60
CA ALA A 5 2.38 22.67 -3.95
C ALA A 5 3.80 22.95 -4.48
N PRO A 6 4.39 22.09 -5.31
CA PRO A 6 5.71 22.32 -5.87
C PRO A 6 5.72 23.59 -6.72
N ALA A 7 6.77 24.41 -6.55
CA ALA A 7 6.94 25.63 -7.36
C ALA A 7 7.31 25.35 -8.82
N PHE A 8 7.80 24.14 -9.07
CA PHE A 8 8.16 23.66 -10.41
C PHE A 8 7.58 22.26 -10.63
N THR A 9 7.20 22.01 -11.87
CA THR A 9 6.79 20.69 -12.37
C THR A 9 7.84 20.17 -13.32
N VAL A 10 7.95 18.84 -13.42
CA VAL A 10 8.81 18.16 -14.39
C VAL A 10 7.90 17.39 -15.35
N GLU A 11 7.93 17.75 -16.62
CA GLU A 11 7.10 17.10 -17.65
C GLU A 11 7.72 15.77 -18.10
N ARG A 12 9.04 15.77 -18.30
CA ARG A 12 9.79 14.61 -18.77
C ARG A 12 11.16 14.52 -18.11
N VAL A 13 11.56 13.29 -17.83
CA VAL A 13 12.87 12.90 -17.31
C VAL A 13 13.48 11.92 -18.31
N SER A 14 14.58 12.30 -18.96
CA SER A 14 15.36 11.42 -19.83
C SER A 14 16.66 11.06 -19.14
N LEU A 15 16.85 9.77 -18.84
CA LEU A 15 18.01 9.28 -18.11
C LEU A 15 18.90 8.44 -19.03
N ARG A 16 20.21 8.63 -18.90
CA ARG A 16 21.22 7.76 -19.50
C ARG A 16 22.20 7.31 -18.44
N PHE A 17 22.28 6.01 -18.22
CA PHE A 17 23.22 5.37 -17.32
C PHE A 17 24.34 4.71 -18.12
N GLU A 18 25.58 5.03 -17.82
CA GLU A 18 26.74 4.29 -18.23
C GLU A 18 27.25 3.51 -17.00
N LEU A 19 26.78 2.25 -16.91
CA LEU A 19 27.04 1.38 -15.76
C LEU A 19 28.46 0.82 -15.84
N GLY A 20 29.27 1.14 -14.86
CA GLY A 20 30.66 0.71 -14.75
C GLY A 20 30.99 0.07 -13.41
N GLU A 21 32.05 -0.72 -13.36
CA GLU A 21 32.45 -1.45 -12.15
C GLU A 21 32.99 -0.56 -11.03
N GLU A 22 33.70 0.49 -11.40
CA GLU A 22 34.28 1.43 -10.44
C GLU A 22 33.37 2.64 -10.23
N GLU A 23 32.74 3.10 -11.29
CA GLU A 23 31.91 4.29 -11.32
C GLU A 23 30.79 4.16 -12.35
N THR A 24 29.64 4.65 -12.02
CA THR A 24 28.49 4.81 -12.92
C THR A 24 28.27 6.29 -13.20
N ARG A 25 28.19 6.65 -14.50
CA ARG A 25 27.85 8.00 -14.95
C ARG A 25 26.37 8.09 -15.29
N VAL A 26 25.69 9.09 -14.73
CA VAL A 26 24.28 9.33 -14.96
C VAL A 26 24.10 10.71 -15.59
N GLU A 27 23.53 10.76 -16.79
CA GLU A 27 23.05 11.98 -17.42
C GLU A 27 21.53 12.05 -17.27
N ALA A 28 21.03 13.10 -16.62
CA ALA A 28 19.60 13.36 -16.44
C ALA A 28 19.22 14.66 -17.17
N LYS A 29 18.27 14.57 -18.10
CA LYS A 29 17.67 15.74 -18.76
C LYS A 29 16.24 15.93 -18.26
N LEU A 30 15.99 17.07 -17.65
CA LEU A 30 14.72 17.42 -17.03
C LEU A 30 14.05 18.53 -17.82
N LYS A 31 12.84 18.30 -18.35
CA LYS A 31 12.01 19.38 -18.88
C LYS A 31 11.20 19.97 -17.74
N VAL A 32 11.56 21.17 -17.32
CA VAL A 32 11.04 21.83 -16.13
C VAL A 32 10.17 23.01 -16.51
N ALA A 33 9.06 23.19 -15.78
CA ALA A 33 8.20 24.34 -15.90
C ALA A 33 7.86 24.90 -14.51
N ARG A 34 7.89 26.23 -14.37
CA ARG A 34 7.41 26.92 -13.19
C ARG A 34 5.91 26.75 -13.08
N ALA A 35 5.40 26.40 -11.90
CA ALA A 35 3.98 26.31 -11.65
C ALA A 35 3.31 27.70 -11.77
N ALA A 36 2.12 27.75 -12.34
CA ALA A 36 1.41 29.04 -12.59
C ALA A 36 1.16 29.87 -11.32
N ALA A 37 1.06 29.21 -10.16
CA ALA A 37 0.85 29.87 -8.86
C ALA A 37 2.16 30.26 -8.16
N ALA A 38 3.33 29.88 -8.69
CA ALA A 38 4.62 30.20 -8.07
C ALA A 38 5.07 31.60 -8.47
N ALA A 39 5.71 32.31 -7.51
CA ALA A 39 6.31 33.62 -7.78
C ALA A 39 7.51 33.47 -8.74
N SER A 40 7.74 34.50 -9.55
CA SER A 40 8.78 34.49 -10.60
C SER A 40 10.21 34.44 -10.04
N ASP A 41 10.40 34.84 -8.80
CA ASP A 41 11.69 34.90 -8.10
C ASP A 41 11.99 33.65 -7.25
N VAL A 42 11.09 32.67 -7.21
CA VAL A 42 11.33 31.41 -6.49
C VAL A 42 12.47 30.64 -7.17
N PRO A 43 13.57 30.31 -6.44
CA PRO A 43 14.65 29.51 -6.99
C PRO A 43 14.24 28.07 -7.26
N LEU A 44 14.89 27.42 -8.21
CA LEU A 44 14.78 25.99 -8.36
C LEU A 44 15.65 25.30 -7.32
N ALA A 45 15.04 24.56 -6.41
CA ALA A 45 15.73 23.73 -5.44
C ALA A 45 15.49 22.25 -5.77
N LEU A 46 16.55 21.48 -5.89
CA LEU A 46 16.54 20.05 -6.15
C LEU A 46 17.17 19.32 -4.97
N ASP A 47 16.56 18.22 -4.55
CA ASP A 47 17.10 17.34 -3.51
C ASP A 47 18.24 16.50 -4.08
N GLY A 48 19.26 16.22 -3.28
CA GLY A 48 20.38 15.36 -3.57
C GLY A 48 20.84 14.66 -2.28
N ASP A 49 21.58 13.58 -2.39
CA ASP A 49 22.19 12.92 -1.23
C ASP A 49 23.60 12.47 -1.59
N ASN A 50 24.60 13.25 -1.15
CA ASN A 50 26.02 13.00 -1.34
C ASN A 50 26.43 12.71 -2.79
N LEU A 51 25.84 13.42 -3.74
CA LEU A 51 26.12 13.28 -5.16
C LEU A 51 27.41 13.99 -5.56
N ARG A 52 28.19 13.36 -6.45
CA ARG A 52 29.29 14.02 -7.15
C ARG A 52 28.77 14.58 -8.47
N LEU A 53 28.58 15.90 -8.52
CA LEU A 53 28.18 16.62 -9.73
C LEU A 53 29.39 16.78 -10.66
N GLU A 54 29.28 16.26 -11.89
CA GLU A 54 30.29 16.44 -12.94
C GLU A 54 30.06 17.71 -13.74
N SER A 55 28.79 17.95 -14.14
CA SER A 55 28.41 19.15 -14.88
C SER A 55 26.91 19.44 -14.78
N ILE A 56 26.57 20.70 -15.02
CA ILE A 56 25.19 21.18 -15.11
C ILE A 56 25.05 22.14 -16.29
N SER A 57 23.99 21.95 -17.08
CA SER A 57 23.69 22.81 -18.22
C SER A 57 22.22 23.21 -18.21
N LEU A 58 21.95 24.48 -18.59
CA LEU A 58 20.61 25.00 -18.75
C LEU A 58 20.41 25.38 -20.22
N ASP A 59 19.39 24.80 -20.87
CA ASP A 59 19.11 24.95 -22.32
C ASP A 59 20.36 24.72 -23.19
N GLY A 60 21.15 23.69 -22.83
CA GLY A 60 22.39 23.32 -23.53
C GLY A 60 23.61 24.21 -23.25
N ARG A 61 23.50 25.21 -22.38
CA ARG A 61 24.64 26.03 -21.94
C ARG A 61 25.18 25.51 -20.62
N LEU A 62 26.45 25.18 -20.59
CA LEU A 62 27.16 24.80 -19.36
C LEU A 62 27.13 25.99 -18.38
N LEU A 63 26.74 25.73 -17.14
CA LEU A 63 26.73 26.72 -16.09
C LEU A 63 28.10 26.80 -15.40
N ALA A 64 28.50 28.02 -15.05
CA ALA A 64 29.68 28.25 -14.21
C ALA A 64 29.35 27.98 -12.73
N ASP A 65 30.38 27.70 -11.91
CA ASP A 65 30.23 27.31 -10.51
C ASP A 65 29.51 28.36 -9.63
N ASP A 66 29.53 29.62 -10.03
CA ASP A 66 28.85 30.73 -9.36
C ASP A 66 27.36 30.88 -9.71
N ALA A 67 26.88 30.15 -10.72
CA ALA A 67 25.47 30.18 -11.15
C ALA A 67 24.55 29.28 -10.32
N TYR A 68 25.11 28.41 -9.47
CA TYR A 68 24.35 27.49 -8.63
C TYR A 68 25.04 27.27 -7.27
N GLU A 69 24.29 26.78 -6.31
CA GLU A 69 24.79 26.34 -5.00
C GLU A 69 24.53 24.84 -4.84
N ALA A 70 25.61 24.06 -4.65
CA ALA A 70 25.51 22.63 -4.38
C ALA A 70 25.97 22.36 -2.94
N SER A 71 25.16 21.66 -2.18
CA SER A 71 25.46 21.12 -0.85
C SER A 71 25.40 19.59 -0.86
N ALA A 72 25.61 18.94 0.27
CA ALA A 72 25.51 17.49 0.40
C ALA A 72 24.08 16.98 0.14
N ASP A 73 23.06 17.80 0.39
CA ASP A 73 21.65 17.43 0.37
C ASP A 73 20.82 18.20 -0.67
N ARG A 74 21.40 19.20 -1.35
CA ARG A 74 20.62 20.09 -2.22
C ARG A 74 21.46 20.76 -3.31
N LEU A 75 20.79 21.00 -4.45
CA LEU A 75 21.28 21.86 -5.53
C LEU A 75 20.26 22.99 -5.74
N VAL A 76 20.73 24.27 -5.74
CA VAL A 76 19.86 25.43 -5.88
C VAL A 76 20.35 26.31 -7.04
N LEU A 77 19.44 26.58 -8.01
CA LEU A 77 19.62 27.59 -9.04
C LEU A 77 18.74 28.80 -8.71
N ARG A 78 19.36 29.95 -8.50
CA ARG A 78 18.66 31.17 -8.04
C ARG A 78 17.81 31.79 -9.13
N GLU A 79 18.30 31.77 -10.37
CA GLU A 79 17.63 32.36 -11.53
C GLU A 79 17.43 31.31 -12.61
N VAL A 80 16.18 31.00 -12.92
CA VAL A 80 15.80 30.09 -13.99
C VAL A 80 14.61 30.63 -14.76
N PRO A 81 14.51 30.38 -16.09
CA PRO A 81 13.33 30.71 -16.89
C PRO A 81 12.06 30.00 -16.38
N ASP A 82 10.90 30.40 -16.89
CA ASP A 82 9.63 29.73 -16.56
C ASP A 82 9.53 28.33 -17.18
N ARG A 83 10.22 28.09 -18.30
CA ARG A 83 10.34 26.79 -18.96
C ARG A 83 11.76 26.62 -19.49
N PHE A 84 12.37 25.48 -19.20
CA PHE A 84 13.74 25.19 -19.59
C PHE A 84 14.03 23.68 -19.56
N GLU A 85 15.13 23.31 -20.19
CA GLU A 85 15.74 21.98 -20.04
C GLU A 85 16.98 22.07 -19.16
N LEU A 86 16.98 21.32 -18.06
CA LEU A 86 18.13 21.18 -17.17
C LEU A 86 18.80 19.84 -17.43
N THR A 87 20.09 19.87 -17.78
CA THR A 87 20.91 18.65 -17.89
C THR A 87 21.88 18.58 -16.73
N LEU A 88 21.83 17.49 -16.00
CA LEU A 88 22.69 17.16 -14.87
C LEU A 88 23.51 15.93 -15.19
N VAL A 89 24.80 15.97 -14.88
CA VAL A 89 25.66 14.78 -14.95
C VAL A 89 26.21 14.48 -13.58
N THR A 90 25.89 13.31 -13.04
CA THR A 90 26.34 12.84 -11.75
C THR A 90 27.15 11.56 -11.86
N LEU A 91 28.06 11.35 -10.94
CA LEU A 91 28.94 10.19 -10.87
C LEU A 91 28.67 9.45 -9.56
N LEU A 92 28.42 8.16 -9.66
CA LEU A 92 28.01 7.30 -8.56
C LEU A 92 28.98 6.13 -8.41
N ARG A 93 29.05 5.57 -7.20
CA ARG A 93 29.76 4.31 -6.90
C ARG A 93 28.80 3.29 -6.29
N PRO A 94 27.97 2.63 -7.11
CA PRO A 94 26.93 1.70 -6.62
C PRO A 94 27.49 0.55 -5.79
N GLN A 95 28.70 0.09 -6.07
CA GLN A 95 29.40 -0.98 -5.34
C GLN A 95 29.75 -0.58 -3.90
N ASP A 96 29.83 0.72 -3.59
CA ASP A 96 30.13 1.24 -2.25
C ASP A 96 28.84 1.56 -1.48
N ASN A 97 27.68 1.45 -2.12
CA ASN A 97 26.39 1.77 -1.54
C ASN A 97 25.87 0.61 -0.67
N THR A 98 26.11 0.68 0.63
CA THR A 98 25.64 -0.29 1.63
C THR A 98 24.28 0.07 2.24
N ALA A 99 23.74 1.25 1.92
CA ALA A 99 22.43 1.69 2.41
C ALA A 99 21.28 0.98 1.70
N LEU A 100 21.54 0.34 0.55
CA LEU A 100 20.55 -0.29 -0.33
C LEU A 100 19.40 0.69 -0.68
N SER A 101 19.76 1.94 -0.95
CA SER A 101 18.87 3.03 -1.34
C SER A 101 19.51 3.81 -2.50
N GLY A 102 18.72 4.17 -3.51
CA GLY A 102 19.22 4.63 -4.79
C GLY A 102 19.73 3.47 -5.64
N LEU A 103 20.80 3.66 -6.40
CA LEU A 103 21.46 2.63 -7.21
C LEU A 103 22.55 1.91 -6.39
N TYR A 104 22.48 0.58 -6.33
CA TYR A 104 23.45 -0.26 -5.62
C TYR A 104 23.70 -1.58 -6.37
N THR A 105 24.56 -2.42 -5.84
CA THR A 105 24.83 -3.76 -6.38
C THR A 105 24.44 -4.84 -5.39
N SER A 106 23.78 -5.90 -5.88
CA SER A 106 23.46 -7.12 -5.14
C SER A 106 23.87 -8.35 -5.95
N SER A 107 24.67 -9.22 -5.37
CA SER A 107 25.17 -10.45 -6.02
C SER A 107 25.77 -10.20 -7.42
N GLY A 108 26.46 -9.07 -7.60
CA GLY A 108 27.10 -8.68 -8.87
C GLY A 108 26.16 -8.05 -9.91
N ASN A 109 24.90 -7.84 -9.59
CA ASN A 109 23.93 -7.16 -10.45
C ASN A 109 23.66 -5.75 -9.92
N PHE A 110 23.42 -4.78 -10.81
CA PHE A 110 22.92 -3.47 -10.45
C PHE A 110 21.42 -3.54 -10.21
N CYS A 111 20.95 -2.89 -9.16
CA CYS A 111 19.53 -2.69 -8.88
C CYS A 111 19.28 -1.37 -8.14
N THR A 112 18.03 -0.95 -8.10
CA THR A 112 17.63 0.30 -7.45
C THR A 112 16.58 0.05 -6.38
N GLN A 113 16.59 0.93 -5.34
CA GLN A 113 15.48 1.16 -4.42
C GLN A 113 15.29 2.66 -4.25
N CYS A 114 14.19 3.22 -4.76
CA CYS A 114 13.94 4.66 -4.75
C CYS A 114 12.87 5.09 -3.76
N GLU A 115 12.01 4.21 -3.27
CA GLU A 115 11.06 4.56 -2.21
C GLU A 115 11.76 4.60 -0.84
N ALA A 116 11.51 5.62 -0.02
CA ALA A 116 10.67 6.77 -0.27
C ALA A 116 11.43 7.92 -0.96
N GLU A 117 12.71 8.13 -0.66
CA GLU A 117 13.53 9.30 -1.04
C GLU A 117 14.91 8.88 -1.59
N GLY A 118 14.97 7.72 -2.28
CA GLY A 118 16.21 7.16 -2.83
C GLY A 118 16.59 7.70 -4.21
N PHE A 119 15.68 8.29 -4.96
CA PHE A 119 15.99 8.81 -6.30
C PHE A 119 17.00 9.97 -6.25
N ARG A 120 16.96 10.79 -5.20
CA ARG A 120 17.93 11.86 -4.92
C ARG A 120 19.38 11.38 -4.72
N ARG A 121 19.58 10.06 -4.55
CA ARG A 121 20.90 9.41 -4.50
C ARG A 121 21.45 9.03 -5.88
N ILE A 122 20.64 9.24 -6.93
CA ILE A 122 21.00 8.94 -8.33
C ILE A 122 21.31 10.24 -9.09
N THR A 123 20.44 11.22 -8.98
CA THR A 123 20.59 12.55 -9.57
C THR A 123 19.84 13.58 -8.75
N TYR A 124 20.16 14.85 -8.88
CA TYR A 124 19.40 15.94 -8.27
C TYR A 124 18.00 16.02 -8.89
N PHE A 125 16.98 16.04 -8.06
CA PHE A 125 15.58 16.03 -8.49
C PHE A 125 14.67 16.65 -7.42
N PRO A 126 13.49 17.23 -7.76
CA PRO A 126 12.47 17.52 -6.78
C PRO A 126 11.82 16.20 -6.34
N ASP A 127 12.48 15.51 -5.39
CA ASP A 127 12.22 14.12 -5.01
C ASP A 127 11.06 14.00 -4.03
N ARG A 128 9.87 14.24 -4.56
CA ARG A 128 8.60 14.22 -3.84
C ARG A 128 7.50 13.58 -4.69
N PRO A 129 6.51 12.88 -4.09
CA PRO A 129 5.57 12.04 -4.84
C PRO A 129 4.56 12.82 -5.68
N ASP A 130 4.32 14.10 -5.44
CA ASP A 130 3.44 14.96 -6.25
C ASP A 130 4.12 15.60 -7.48
N VAL A 131 5.42 15.37 -7.67
CA VAL A 131 6.11 15.70 -8.91
C VAL A 131 6.11 14.47 -9.82
N MET A 132 5.12 14.40 -10.68
CA MET A 132 4.90 13.28 -11.60
C MET A 132 5.40 13.64 -12.99
N ALA A 133 6.26 12.81 -13.56
CA ALA A 133 6.86 13.01 -14.87
C ALA A 133 6.80 11.73 -15.72
N ARG A 134 6.91 11.86 -17.04
CA ARG A 134 7.18 10.75 -17.95
C ARG A 134 8.68 10.48 -18.00
N TYR A 135 9.03 9.19 -18.04
CA TYR A 135 10.43 8.77 -18.01
C TYR A 135 10.80 8.02 -19.28
N ASP A 136 11.95 8.34 -19.84
CA ASP A 136 12.67 7.45 -20.74
C ASP A 136 14.08 7.20 -20.20
N THR A 137 14.52 5.95 -20.31
CA THR A 137 15.78 5.49 -19.71
C THR A 137 16.60 4.72 -20.72
N THR A 138 17.84 5.12 -20.90
CA THR A 138 18.84 4.37 -21.67
C THR A 138 19.90 3.81 -20.74
N LEU A 139 20.07 2.50 -20.74
CA LEU A 139 21.10 1.80 -19.98
C LEU A 139 22.20 1.36 -20.94
N VAL A 140 23.46 1.59 -20.57
CA VAL A 140 24.65 1.13 -21.30
C VAL A 140 25.55 0.38 -20.35
N ALA A 141 25.98 -0.83 -20.71
CA ALA A 141 26.84 -1.65 -19.87
C ALA A 141 27.69 -2.64 -20.70
N ASP A 142 28.70 -3.24 -20.07
CA ASP A 142 29.45 -4.36 -20.64
C ASP A 142 28.51 -5.55 -20.89
N ARG A 143 28.42 -6.00 -22.14
CA ARG A 143 27.51 -7.07 -22.55
C ARG A 143 27.83 -8.42 -21.93
N SER A 144 29.11 -8.70 -21.72
CA SER A 144 29.56 -9.99 -21.18
C SER A 144 29.21 -10.15 -19.70
N ARG A 145 29.14 -9.03 -18.95
CA ARG A 145 28.89 -9.00 -17.51
C ARG A 145 27.43 -8.73 -17.19
N TYR A 146 26.79 -7.85 -17.94
CA TYR A 146 25.42 -7.39 -17.73
C TYR A 146 24.57 -7.62 -18.99
N PRO A 147 24.32 -8.88 -19.39
CA PRO A 147 23.56 -9.18 -20.63
C PRO A 147 22.10 -8.77 -20.57
N VAL A 148 21.53 -8.56 -19.39
CA VAL A 148 20.15 -8.10 -19.18
C VAL A 148 20.17 -6.66 -18.68
N LEU A 149 19.41 -5.77 -19.36
CA LEU A 149 19.26 -4.34 -19.03
C LEU A 149 17.77 -4.00 -18.95
N LEU A 150 17.24 -3.76 -17.75
CA LEU A 150 15.82 -3.53 -17.48
C LEU A 150 15.58 -2.15 -16.88
N SER A 151 14.47 -1.50 -17.28
CA SER A 151 13.94 -0.31 -16.62
C SER A 151 12.41 -0.25 -16.75
N ASN A 152 11.80 0.84 -16.25
CA ASN A 152 10.36 1.03 -16.28
C ASN A 152 9.82 1.17 -17.71
N GLY A 153 8.59 0.71 -17.92
CA GLY A 153 7.85 0.92 -19.16
C GLY A 153 8.08 -0.18 -20.20
N ASN A 154 8.05 0.21 -21.47
CA ASN A 154 8.21 -0.68 -22.60
C ASN A 154 9.61 -0.55 -23.22
N LEU A 155 10.21 -1.68 -23.63
CA LEU A 155 11.47 -1.68 -24.36
C LEU A 155 11.22 -1.14 -25.79
N THR A 156 11.84 -0.01 -26.12
CA THR A 156 11.63 0.67 -27.42
C THR A 156 12.76 0.42 -28.40
N ALA A 157 13.99 0.25 -27.91
CA ALA A 157 15.16 -0.04 -28.75
C ALA A 157 16.28 -0.69 -27.93
N ALA A 158 17.12 -1.45 -28.60
CA ALA A 158 18.36 -2.01 -28.04
C ALA A 158 19.40 -2.17 -29.14
N GLY A 159 20.69 -2.21 -28.78
CA GLY A 159 21.78 -2.37 -29.75
C GLY A 159 23.12 -2.64 -29.09
N GLU A 160 24.11 -2.92 -29.91
CA GLU A 160 25.50 -3.15 -29.51
C GLU A 160 26.36 -1.92 -29.82
N LEU A 161 27.44 -1.75 -29.10
CA LEU A 161 28.48 -0.75 -29.32
C LEU A 161 29.79 -1.44 -29.71
N ASP A 162 30.65 -0.74 -30.45
CA ASP A 162 31.89 -1.31 -30.99
C ASP A 162 32.93 -1.68 -29.91
N ASP A 163 32.76 -1.17 -28.67
CA ASP A 163 33.65 -1.37 -27.54
C ASP A 163 33.27 -2.57 -26.64
N GLY A 164 32.36 -3.44 -27.09
CA GLY A 164 31.89 -4.61 -26.32
C GLY A 164 30.77 -4.31 -25.34
N ARG A 165 30.36 -3.06 -25.25
CA ARG A 165 29.17 -2.67 -24.51
C ARG A 165 27.92 -2.85 -25.37
N HIS A 166 26.76 -2.83 -24.72
CA HIS A 166 25.46 -2.79 -25.37
C HIS A 166 24.54 -1.82 -24.64
N TRP A 167 23.39 -1.54 -25.23
CA TRP A 167 22.45 -0.62 -24.65
C TRP A 167 21.00 -1.08 -24.85
N ALA A 168 20.12 -0.63 -23.94
CA ALA A 168 18.67 -0.78 -24.04
C ALA A 168 17.99 0.54 -23.69
N ARG A 169 16.95 0.90 -24.45
CA ARG A 169 16.12 2.08 -24.21
C ARG A 169 14.71 1.68 -23.86
N TRP A 170 14.24 2.24 -22.75
CA TRP A 170 12.92 2.02 -22.18
C TRP A 170 12.13 3.34 -22.19
N ASP A 171 10.82 3.28 -22.42
CA ASP A 171 9.91 4.43 -22.35
C ASP A 171 8.71 4.07 -21.49
N ASP A 172 8.48 4.84 -20.42
CA ASP A 172 7.29 4.74 -19.59
C ASP A 172 6.34 5.89 -19.98
N PRO A 173 5.22 5.58 -20.67
CA PRO A 173 4.32 6.60 -21.16
C PRO A 173 3.45 7.23 -20.07
N PHE A 174 3.38 6.62 -18.89
CA PHE A 174 2.56 7.13 -17.78
C PHE A 174 3.37 8.03 -16.85
N PRO A 175 2.84 9.21 -16.49
CA PRO A 175 3.48 10.04 -15.48
C PRO A 175 3.57 9.29 -14.15
N LYS A 176 4.74 9.33 -13.55
CA LYS A 176 4.98 8.73 -12.23
C LYS A 176 5.90 9.60 -11.37
N PRO A 177 5.80 9.51 -10.03
CA PRO A 177 6.79 10.09 -9.14
C PRO A 177 8.13 9.36 -9.22
N SER A 178 9.18 10.03 -8.77
CA SER A 178 10.56 9.51 -8.78
C SER A 178 10.76 8.23 -7.97
N TYR A 179 9.98 8.03 -6.91
CA TYR A 179 10.12 6.84 -6.07
C TYR A 179 9.78 5.52 -6.78
N LEU A 180 9.05 5.58 -7.89
CA LEU A 180 8.69 4.42 -8.73
C LEU A 180 9.72 4.11 -9.82
N PHE A 181 10.78 4.91 -9.93
CA PHE A 181 11.85 4.64 -10.87
C PHE A 181 12.63 3.39 -10.46
N ALA A 182 12.93 2.55 -11.46
CA ALA A 182 13.80 1.39 -11.26
C ALA A 182 14.66 1.08 -12.49
N LEU A 183 15.82 0.49 -12.22
CA LEU A 183 16.64 -0.21 -13.19
C LEU A 183 17.22 -1.48 -12.57
N VAL A 184 17.43 -2.49 -13.42
CA VAL A 184 18.21 -3.68 -13.09
C VAL A 184 19.12 -4.00 -14.26
N ALA A 185 20.39 -4.27 -13.98
CA ALA A 185 21.34 -4.74 -14.98
C ALA A 185 22.18 -5.89 -14.42
N GLY A 186 22.21 -7.02 -15.12
CA GLY A 186 22.92 -8.17 -14.57
C GLY A 186 22.92 -9.41 -15.45
N ARG A 187 23.49 -10.47 -14.87
CA ARG A 187 23.45 -11.82 -15.45
C ARG A 187 22.28 -12.57 -14.84
N LEU A 188 21.11 -12.46 -15.49
CA LEU A 188 19.85 -13.04 -15.04
C LEU A 188 19.31 -13.99 -16.11
N ASP A 189 18.68 -15.07 -15.64
CA ASP A 189 17.80 -15.90 -16.45
C ASP A 189 16.34 -15.52 -16.14
N TRP A 190 15.38 -15.93 -16.99
CA TRP A 190 13.99 -15.62 -16.79
C TRP A 190 13.06 -16.70 -17.32
N ILE A 191 11.90 -16.79 -16.73
CA ILE A 191 10.73 -17.43 -17.33
C ILE A 191 9.81 -16.37 -17.93
N GLU A 192 9.14 -16.72 -19.01
CA GLU A 192 8.21 -15.85 -19.73
C GLU A 192 6.87 -16.55 -19.91
N ASP A 193 5.78 -15.78 -19.80
CA ASP A 193 4.42 -16.20 -20.12
C ASP A 193 3.61 -14.98 -20.62
N ASP A 194 2.38 -15.20 -21.01
CA ASP A 194 1.47 -14.16 -21.48
C ASP A 194 0.20 -14.11 -20.64
N PHE A 195 -0.35 -12.90 -20.55
CA PHE A 195 -1.70 -12.67 -20.04
C PHE A 195 -2.50 -11.90 -21.09
N ILE A 196 -3.74 -12.35 -21.34
CA ILE A 196 -4.69 -11.62 -22.19
C ILE A 196 -5.66 -10.90 -21.27
N THR A 197 -5.64 -9.55 -21.34
CA THR A 197 -6.53 -8.70 -20.54
C THR A 197 -7.99 -8.84 -20.97
N ALA A 198 -8.92 -8.36 -20.16
CA ALA A 198 -10.36 -8.38 -20.47
C ALA A 198 -10.69 -7.65 -21.79
N SER A 199 -9.94 -6.59 -22.14
CA SER A 199 -10.07 -5.87 -23.41
C SER A 199 -9.39 -6.59 -24.60
N GLY A 200 -8.73 -7.73 -24.38
CA GLY A 200 -8.06 -8.51 -25.41
C GLY A 200 -6.60 -8.10 -25.71
N ARG A 201 -5.99 -7.22 -24.90
CA ARG A 201 -4.58 -6.89 -25.05
C ARG A 201 -3.69 -8.00 -24.52
N ARG A 202 -2.59 -8.28 -25.22
CA ARG A 202 -1.56 -9.22 -24.77
C ARG A 202 -0.54 -8.47 -23.91
N VAL A 203 -0.30 -8.98 -22.70
CA VAL A 203 0.76 -8.53 -21.80
C VAL A 203 1.77 -9.65 -21.64
N ARG A 204 3.04 -9.37 -21.93
CA ARG A 204 4.13 -10.32 -21.70
C ARG A 204 4.58 -10.24 -20.24
N LEU A 205 4.69 -11.38 -19.59
CA LEU A 205 5.05 -11.50 -18.18
C LEU A 205 6.44 -12.12 -18.06
N PHE A 206 7.28 -11.55 -17.19
CA PHE A 206 8.65 -12.03 -16.98
C PHE A 206 8.93 -12.15 -15.49
N VAL A 207 9.60 -13.22 -15.09
CA VAL A 207 10.21 -13.37 -13.77
C VAL A 207 11.70 -13.61 -13.97
N TYR A 208 12.51 -12.61 -13.60
CA TYR A 208 13.97 -12.61 -13.71
C TYR A 208 14.59 -13.03 -12.39
N VAL A 209 15.54 -13.95 -12.46
CA VAL A 209 16.24 -14.50 -11.29
C VAL A 209 17.70 -14.77 -11.61
N GLN A 210 18.50 -15.00 -10.59
CA GLN A 210 19.83 -15.56 -10.80
C GLN A 210 19.73 -16.95 -11.45
N PRO A 211 20.68 -17.35 -12.36
CA PRO A 211 20.55 -18.57 -13.16
C PRO A 211 20.28 -19.85 -12.38
N HIS A 212 20.85 -19.98 -11.18
CA HIS A 212 20.65 -21.16 -10.33
C HIS A 212 19.27 -21.27 -9.67
N ASN A 213 18.40 -20.24 -9.82
CA ASN A 213 17.07 -20.18 -9.23
C ASN A 213 15.94 -20.32 -10.27
N ILE A 214 16.27 -20.60 -11.53
CA ILE A 214 15.30 -20.56 -12.64
C ILE A 214 14.15 -21.57 -12.48
N ASP A 215 14.39 -22.69 -11.83
CA ASP A 215 13.41 -23.75 -11.58
C ASP A 215 12.45 -23.46 -10.41
N GLN A 216 12.60 -22.32 -9.72
CA GLN A 216 11.85 -21.96 -8.52
C GLN A 216 10.80 -20.86 -8.76
N CYS A 217 10.55 -20.44 -10.00
CA CYS A 217 9.76 -19.26 -10.36
C CYS A 217 8.29 -19.56 -10.72
N ALA A 218 7.93 -20.84 -10.90
CA ALA A 218 6.63 -21.21 -11.47
C ALA A 218 5.43 -20.71 -10.64
N HIS A 219 5.54 -20.76 -9.30
CA HIS A 219 4.47 -20.31 -8.41
C HIS A 219 4.28 -18.79 -8.47
N ALA A 220 5.36 -18.01 -8.52
CA ALA A 220 5.29 -16.56 -8.66
C ALA A 220 4.60 -16.15 -9.98
N MET A 221 4.93 -16.79 -11.11
CA MET A 221 4.27 -16.55 -12.40
C MET A 221 2.79 -16.90 -12.36
N ALA A 222 2.43 -18.04 -11.77
CA ALA A 222 1.04 -18.44 -11.64
C ALA A 222 0.26 -17.48 -10.72
N SER A 223 0.88 -17.00 -9.63
CA SER A 223 0.29 -16.04 -8.71
C SER A 223 0.05 -14.68 -9.39
N LEU A 224 0.99 -14.21 -10.19
CA LEU A 224 0.83 -12.98 -10.98
C LEU A 224 -0.38 -13.07 -11.93
N LYS A 225 -0.53 -14.16 -12.67
CA LYS A 225 -1.67 -14.36 -13.58
C LYS A 225 -3.00 -14.39 -12.82
N ARG A 226 -3.05 -14.99 -11.61
CA ARG A 226 -4.24 -14.96 -10.75
C ARG A 226 -4.55 -13.55 -10.26
N ALA A 227 -3.54 -12.80 -9.82
CA ALA A 227 -3.72 -11.42 -9.37
C ALA A 227 -4.23 -10.50 -10.48
N MET A 228 -3.68 -10.61 -11.69
CA MET A 228 -4.14 -9.87 -12.87
C MET A 228 -5.62 -10.16 -13.18
N ARG A 229 -6.01 -11.44 -13.19
CA ARG A 229 -7.39 -11.86 -13.43
C ARG A 229 -8.33 -11.33 -12.34
N TRP A 230 -7.95 -11.48 -11.09
CA TRP A 230 -8.75 -11.05 -9.96
C TRP A 230 -8.99 -9.53 -9.95
N ASP A 231 -7.96 -8.73 -10.29
CA ASP A 231 -8.10 -7.27 -10.34
C ASP A 231 -9.07 -6.82 -11.45
N GLU A 232 -9.05 -7.50 -12.60
CA GLU A 232 -10.02 -7.26 -13.67
C GLU A 232 -11.44 -7.62 -13.25
N GLU A 233 -11.64 -8.75 -12.56
CA GLU A 233 -12.96 -9.24 -12.16
C GLU A 233 -13.53 -8.45 -10.98
N VAL A 234 -12.73 -8.20 -9.92
CA VAL A 234 -13.20 -7.59 -8.68
C VAL A 234 -13.19 -6.07 -8.74
N PHE A 235 -12.15 -5.45 -9.28
CA PHE A 235 -12.00 -4.00 -9.36
C PHE A 235 -12.17 -3.42 -10.77
N GLY A 236 -12.24 -4.24 -11.81
CA GLY A 236 -12.34 -3.79 -13.20
C GLY A 236 -11.10 -3.06 -13.66
N ARG A 237 -9.92 -3.43 -13.16
CA ARG A 237 -8.66 -2.75 -13.45
C ARG A 237 -7.76 -3.63 -14.27
N GLU A 238 -7.45 -3.19 -15.50
CA GLU A 238 -6.50 -3.85 -16.38
C GLU A 238 -5.09 -3.30 -16.18
N TYR A 239 -4.10 -4.14 -16.43
CA TYR A 239 -2.71 -3.70 -16.55
C TYR A 239 -2.53 -2.84 -17.81
N ASP A 240 -1.69 -1.83 -17.74
CA ASP A 240 -1.65 -0.72 -18.71
C ASP A 240 -0.40 -0.67 -19.61
N LEU A 241 0.62 -1.50 -19.37
CA LEU A 241 1.81 -1.64 -20.21
C LEU A 241 1.78 -2.94 -21.02
N GLU A 242 2.72 -3.10 -21.97
CA GLU A 242 2.87 -4.31 -22.78
C GLU A 242 3.66 -5.42 -22.08
N ARG A 243 4.37 -5.06 -20.99
CA ARG A 243 5.22 -5.96 -20.20
C ARG A 243 4.98 -5.77 -18.73
N TYR A 244 5.06 -6.87 -17.99
CA TYR A 244 5.18 -6.86 -16.54
C TYR A 244 6.41 -7.69 -16.14
N MET A 245 7.31 -7.09 -15.38
CA MET A 245 8.58 -7.68 -15.01
C MET A 245 8.69 -7.76 -13.49
N VAL A 246 9.04 -8.94 -13.00
CA VAL A 246 9.40 -9.24 -11.61
C VAL A 246 10.88 -9.62 -11.58
N VAL A 247 11.66 -9.02 -10.71
CA VAL A 247 13.07 -9.34 -10.52
C VAL A 247 13.30 -9.73 -9.06
N ALA A 248 13.84 -10.93 -8.83
CA ALA A 248 14.27 -11.38 -7.51
C ALA A 248 15.71 -10.95 -7.23
N VAL A 249 15.93 -10.28 -6.09
CA VAL A 249 17.25 -9.87 -5.59
C VAL A 249 17.47 -10.42 -4.18
N ASP A 250 18.72 -10.68 -3.83
CA ASP A 250 19.05 -11.28 -2.53
C ASP A 250 19.24 -10.24 -1.43
N ASP A 251 19.78 -9.07 -1.78
CA ASP A 251 19.99 -7.96 -0.86
C ASP A 251 18.92 -6.89 -1.10
N PHE A 252 17.90 -6.90 -0.27
CA PHE A 252 16.76 -5.96 -0.36
C PHE A 252 16.22 -5.62 1.02
N ASN A 253 16.06 -4.33 1.31
CA ASN A 253 15.64 -3.83 2.61
C ASN A 253 14.16 -4.10 2.94
N MET A 254 13.35 -4.39 1.91
CA MET A 254 11.90 -4.56 2.01
C MET A 254 11.49 -5.97 1.54
N GLY A 255 10.21 -6.30 1.60
CA GLY A 255 9.67 -7.52 1.01
C GLY A 255 9.68 -7.47 -0.52
N ALA A 256 9.14 -6.39 -1.07
CA ALA A 256 9.12 -6.10 -2.50
C ALA A 256 8.88 -4.59 -2.72
N MET A 257 8.88 -4.17 -3.99
CA MET A 257 8.64 -2.78 -4.40
C MET A 257 7.91 -2.75 -5.74
N GLU A 258 6.85 -1.97 -5.79
CA GLU A 258 5.92 -1.81 -6.90
C GLU A 258 6.41 -0.94 -8.06
N ASN A 259 7.68 -0.74 -8.26
CA ASN A 259 8.20 0.11 -9.36
C ASN A 259 7.46 -0.15 -10.66
N LYS A 260 6.99 0.91 -11.32
CA LYS A 260 6.10 0.80 -12.48
C LYS A 260 6.67 -0.12 -13.57
N GLY A 261 5.99 -1.25 -13.79
CA GLY A 261 6.35 -2.24 -14.82
C GLY A 261 7.60 -3.08 -14.53
N LEU A 262 8.33 -2.80 -13.45
CA LEU A 262 9.55 -3.50 -13.04
C LEU A 262 9.59 -3.64 -11.52
N ASN A 263 8.83 -4.59 -10.99
CA ASN A 263 8.81 -4.85 -9.56
C ASN A 263 10.07 -5.58 -9.11
N ILE A 264 10.66 -5.12 -8.02
CA ILE A 264 11.85 -5.74 -7.42
C ILE A 264 11.44 -6.40 -6.10
N PHE A 265 11.82 -7.66 -5.93
CA PHE A 265 11.43 -8.51 -4.82
C PHE A 265 12.64 -9.04 -4.07
N ASN A 266 12.56 -9.09 -2.76
CA ASN A 266 13.39 -10.01 -2.01
C ASN A 266 13.12 -11.44 -2.51
N SER A 267 14.18 -12.20 -2.82
CA SER A 267 14.08 -13.52 -3.45
C SER A 267 13.18 -14.50 -2.68
N LYS A 268 13.06 -14.37 -1.35
CA LYS A 268 12.17 -15.21 -0.53
C LYS A 268 10.67 -15.08 -0.87
N TYR A 269 10.26 -13.99 -1.56
CA TYR A 269 8.87 -13.77 -1.99
C TYR A 269 8.64 -14.06 -3.48
N VAL A 270 9.62 -14.70 -4.13
CA VAL A 270 9.52 -15.18 -5.52
C VAL A 270 9.81 -16.67 -5.61
N LEU A 271 10.83 -17.14 -4.88
CA LEU A 271 11.41 -18.47 -5.05
C LEU A 271 10.72 -19.50 -4.16
N ALA A 272 10.19 -20.55 -4.77
CA ALA A 272 9.60 -21.68 -4.05
C ALA A 272 10.06 -23.01 -4.66
N ARG A 273 10.68 -23.85 -3.84
CA ARG A 273 11.01 -25.24 -4.19
C ARG A 273 10.03 -26.19 -3.50
N PRO A 274 9.39 -27.09 -4.24
CA PRO A 274 8.39 -28.02 -3.65
C PRO A 274 8.94 -28.95 -2.56
N ASP A 275 10.25 -29.20 -2.56
CA ASP A 275 10.94 -30.03 -1.58
C ASP A 275 11.38 -29.27 -0.31
N MET A 276 11.22 -27.94 -0.26
CA MET A 276 11.68 -27.09 0.84
C MET A 276 10.64 -26.08 1.32
N ALA A 277 9.83 -25.50 0.42
CA ALA A 277 8.88 -24.47 0.74
C ALA A 277 7.67 -25.02 1.50
N THR A 278 7.24 -24.29 2.53
CA THR A 278 6.02 -24.60 3.30
C THR A 278 4.78 -24.01 2.61
N ASP A 279 3.59 -24.45 3.03
CA ASP A 279 2.33 -23.83 2.59
C ASP A 279 2.30 -22.33 2.87
N GLN A 280 2.88 -21.90 3.99
CA GLN A 280 2.99 -20.47 4.34
C GLN A 280 3.89 -19.70 3.36
N ASP A 281 4.98 -20.31 2.88
CA ASP A 281 5.84 -19.67 1.87
C ASP A 281 5.09 -19.47 0.56
N TYR A 282 4.33 -20.47 0.11
CA TYR A 282 3.48 -20.35 -1.08
C TYR A 282 2.42 -19.26 -0.93
N GLN A 283 1.75 -19.19 0.23
CA GLN A 283 0.76 -18.15 0.52
C GLN A 283 1.39 -16.76 0.57
N ASN A 284 2.57 -16.61 1.18
CA ASN A 284 3.30 -15.35 1.26
C ASN A 284 3.73 -14.86 -0.13
N ILE A 285 4.25 -15.76 -0.99
CA ILE A 285 4.62 -15.41 -2.37
C ILE A 285 3.38 -14.92 -3.12
N GLU A 286 2.28 -15.66 -3.08
CA GLU A 286 1.04 -15.27 -3.75
C GLU A 286 0.52 -13.92 -3.26
N GLY A 287 0.50 -13.70 -1.95
CA GLY A 287 0.05 -12.45 -1.34
C GLY A 287 0.92 -11.25 -1.72
N VAL A 288 2.26 -11.37 -1.67
CA VAL A 288 3.18 -10.27 -2.00
C VAL A 288 3.19 -9.99 -3.52
N ILE A 289 3.15 -11.02 -4.36
CA ILE A 289 2.99 -10.84 -5.82
C ILE A 289 1.68 -10.09 -6.13
N GLY A 290 0.58 -10.44 -5.46
CA GLY A 290 -0.69 -9.72 -5.59
C GLY A 290 -0.60 -8.28 -5.11
N HIS A 291 0.01 -8.04 -3.95
CA HIS A 291 0.20 -6.71 -3.37
C HIS A 291 0.91 -5.77 -4.35
N GLU A 292 2.07 -6.17 -4.86
CA GLU A 292 2.84 -5.34 -5.79
C GLU A 292 2.12 -5.13 -7.13
N TYR A 293 1.40 -6.15 -7.61
CA TYR A 293 0.59 -6.00 -8.81
C TYR A 293 -0.55 -4.98 -8.60
N PHE A 294 -1.26 -5.05 -7.46
CA PHE A 294 -2.39 -4.15 -7.19
C PHE A 294 -1.97 -2.69 -7.03
N HIS A 295 -0.74 -2.45 -6.61
CA HIS A 295 -0.17 -1.11 -6.60
C HIS A 295 -0.16 -0.43 -7.97
N ASN A 296 -0.23 -1.17 -9.08
CA ASN A 296 -0.27 -0.55 -10.41
C ASN A 296 -1.37 0.51 -10.51
N TRP A 297 -2.53 0.29 -9.87
CA TRP A 297 -3.61 1.25 -9.76
C TRP A 297 -3.63 1.99 -8.43
N SER A 298 -3.57 1.29 -7.30
CA SER A 298 -3.56 1.90 -5.97
C SER A 298 -2.13 2.18 -5.47
N GLY A 299 -1.51 3.22 -6.02
CA GLY A 299 -0.15 3.67 -5.74
C GLY A 299 0.56 4.26 -6.96
N ASN A 300 0.45 3.63 -8.14
CA ASN A 300 1.16 4.07 -9.34
C ASN A 300 0.31 4.97 -10.23
N ARG A 301 -0.86 4.51 -10.69
CA ARG A 301 -1.79 5.32 -11.50
C ARG A 301 -2.41 6.44 -10.67
N VAL A 302 -2.82 6.13 -9.44
CA VAL A 302 -3.21 7.11 -8.43
C VAL A 302 -2.23 7.01 -7.29
N THR A 303 -1.50 8.08 -7.01
CA THR A 303 -0.40 8.09 -6.05
C THR A 303 -0.62 9.06 -4.88
N CYS A 304 0.31 9.07 -3.92
CA CYS A 304 0.26 9.92 -2.75
C CYS A 304 0.68 11.36 -3.08
N ARG A 305 -0.05 12.36 -2.58
CA ARG A 305 0.33 13.76 -2.70
C ARG A 305 1.63 14.07 -1.93
N ASP A 306 1.77 13.47 -0.78
CA ASP A 306 2.93 13.61 0.11
C ASP A 306 3.05 12.33 0.97
N TRP A 307 4.17 12.16 1.65
CA TRP A 307 4.43 10.94 2.42
C TRP A 307 3.57 10.77 3.68
N PHE A 308 2.87 11.80 4.14
CA PHE A 308 1.85 11.64 5.18
C PHE A 308 0.68 10.77 4.70
N GLN A 309 0.46 10.72 3.38
CA GLN A 309 -0.59 9.94 2.75
C GLN A 309 -0.19 8.48 2.48
N LEU A 310 0.92 7.97 3.01
CA LEU A 310 1.47 6.65 2.70
C LEU A 310 0.40 5.53 2.80
N SER A 311 -0.47 5.58 3.80
CA SER A 311 -1.56 4.60 3.97
C SER A 311 -2.61 4.65 2.85
N LEU A 312 -2.68 5.73 2.07
CA LEU A 312 -3.55 5.81 0.89
C LEU A 312 -3.22 4.69 -0.11
N LYS A 313 -1.93 4.45 -0.34
CA LYS A 313 -1.52 3.34 -1.19
C LYS A 313 -1.39 2.04 -0.41
N GLU A 314 -0.73 2.04 0.73
CA GLU A 314 -0.42 0.83 1.48
C GLU A 314 -1.65 0.21 2.14
N GLY A 315 -2.43 1.00 2.87
CA GLY A 315 -3.65 0.51 3.52
C GLY A 315 -4.66 -0.04 2.52
N PHE A 316 -4.86 0.65 1.39
CA PHE A 316 -5.77 0.17 0.35
C PHE A 316 -5.22 -1.08 -0.35
N THR A 317 -3.94 -1.14 -0.64
CA THR A 317 -3.34 -2.29 -1.32
C THR A 317 -3.26 -3.51 -0.40
N VAL A 318 -2.95 -3.35 0.90
CA VAL A 318 -3.03 -4.45 1.88
C VAL A 318 -4.47 -4.98 2.01
N PHE A 319 -5.49 -4.12 2.03
CA PHE A 319 -6.88 -4.57 1.97
C PHE A 319 -7.14 -5.42 0.72
N ARG A 320 -6.65 -5.00 -0.43
CA ARG A 320 -6.83 -5.73 -1.71
C ARG A 320 -6.09 -7.07 -1.71
N ASP A 321 -4.84 -7.12 -1.21
CA ASP A 321 -4.10 -8.38 -1.14
C ASP A 321 -4.72 -9.37 -0.14
N GLN A 322 -5.27 -8.88 0.98
CA GLN A 322 -6.02 -9.70 1.94
C GLN A 322 -7.28 -10.31 1.30
N GLU A 323 -8.06 -9.52 0.56
CA GLU A 323 -9.25 -10.00 -0.15
C GLU A 323 -8.89 -10.99 -1.27
N PHE A 324 -7.83 -10.70 -2.04
CA PHE A 324 -7.29 -11.62 -3.04
C PHE A 324 -6.87 -12.96 -2.42
N SER A 325 -6.07 -12.93 -1.37
CA SER A 325 -5.62 -14.14 -0.67
C SER A 325 -6.79 -14.93 -0.06
N ALA A 326 -7.82 -14.22 0.41
CA ALA A 326 -9.06 -14.83 0.92
C ALA A 326 -9.83 -15.56 -0.19
N ASP A 327 -9.89 -14.99 -1.40
CA ASP A 327 -10.57 -15.59 -2.55
C ASP A 327 -9.78 -16.75 -3.17
N MET A 328 -8.44 -16.69 -3.11
CA MET A 328 -7.57 -17.78 -3.60
C MET A 328 -7.48 -18.96 -2.64
N GLY A 329 -7.77 -18.75 -1.36
CA GLY A 329 -7.64 -19.77 -0.31
C GLY A 329 -8.90 -19.94 0.54
N SER A 330 -8.73 -19.80 1.86
CA SER A 330 -9.82 -19.85 2.82
C SER A 330 -10.06 -18.47 3.42
N ARG A 331 -11.18 -17.84 3.09
CA ARG A 331 -11.58 -16.53 3.61
C ARG A 331 -11.58 -16.48 5.15
N ALA A 332 -12.09 -17.53 5.79
CA ALA A 332 -12.13 -17.64 7.24
C ALA A 332 -10.72 -17.71 7.86
N VAL A 333 -9.86 -18.56 7.32
CA VAL A 333 -8.48 -18.72 7.83
C VAL A 333 -7.68 -17.43 7.60
N LYS A 334 -7.76 -16.86 6.40
CA LYS A 334 -7.06 -15.61 6.07
C LYS A 334 -7.48 -14.47 7.01
N ARG A 335 -8.79 -14.30 7.26
CA ARG A 335 -9.27 -13.25 8.16
C ARG A 335 -8.74 -13.43 9.59
N ILE A 336 -8.74 -14.66 10.10
CA ILE A 336 -8.18 -14.97 11.43
C ILE A 336 -6.68 -14.66 11.48
N GLN A 337 -5.92 -15.01 10.44
CA GLN A 337 -4.48 -14.69 10.35
C GLN A 337 -4.24 -13.17 10.37
N ASP A 338 -5.00 -12.40 9.59
CA ASP A 338 -4.88 -10.94 9.52
C ASP A 338 -5.20 -10.28 10.87
N VAL A 339 -6.28 -10.72 11.52
CA VAL A 339 -6.65 -10.22 12.85
C VAL A 339 -5.60 -10.57 13.91
N ASN A 340 -5.05 -11.78 13.84
CA ASN A 340 -4.00 -12.19 14.76
C ASN A 340 -2.74 -11.34 14.59
N LEU A 341 -2.30 -11.08 13.35
CA LEU A 341 -1.19 -10.19 13.05
C LEU A 341 -1.46 -8.77 13.58
N LEU A 342 -2.64 -8.23 13.32
CA LEU A 342 -3.04 -6.90 13.79
C LEU A 342 -2.96 -6.81 15.33
N ARG A 343 -3.55 -7.76 16.05
CA ARG A 343 -3.59 -7.76 17.51
C ARG A 343 -2.22 -7.97 18.16
N THR A 344 -1.37 -8.82 17.56
CA THR A 344 -0.06 -9.14 18.13
C THR A 344 1.01 -8.08 17.84
N HIS A 345 0.91 -7.35 16.75
CA HIS A 345 1.89 -6.34 16.34
C HIS A 345 1.33 -4.92 16.42
N GLN A 346 0.24 -4.63 15.71
CA GLN A 346 -0.26 -3.28 15.57
C GLN A 346 -0.90 -2.74 16.87
N PHE A 347 -1.65 -3.55 17.61
CA PHE A 347 -2.20 -3.11 18.90
C PHE A 347 -1.11 -2.81 19.93
N ARG A 348 0.04 -3.48 19.85
CA ARG A 348 1.21 -3.15 20.68
C ARG A 348 1.86 -1.85 20.24
N GLU A 349 1.94 -1.60 18.94
CA GLU A 349 2.43 -0.34 18.38
C GLU A 349 1.54 0.82 18.83
N ASP A 350 0.21 0.68 18.74
CA ASP A 350 -0.76 1.68 19.19
C ASP A 350 -0.75 1.94 20.72
N ALA A 351 -0.30 1.00 21.51
CA ALA A 351 -0.19 1.10 22.96
C ALA A 351 1.20 1.54 23.45
N GLY A 352 2.15 1.67 22.54
CA GLY A 352 3.55 1.98 22.83
C GLY A 352 3.91 3.47 22.70
N PRO A 353 5.16 3.82 23.02
CA PRO A 353 5.66 5.20 22.92
C PRO A 353 5.78 5.70 21.48
N MET A 354 5.76 4.80 20.50
CA MET A 354 5.81 5.10 19.07
C MET A 354 4.42 5.14 18.41
N ALA A 355 3.34 5.12 19.19
CA ALA A 355 1.98 5.20 18.68
C ALA A 355 1.79 6.47 17.84
N HIS A 356 1.20 6.30 16.67
CA HIS A 356 0.96 7.38 15.72
C HIS A 356 -0.34 7.13 14.94
N PRO A 357 -0.95 8.17 14.35
CA PRO A 357 -2.11 7.99 13.48
C PRO A 357 -1.77 7.19 12.23
N VAL A 358 -2.78 6.61 11.58
CA VAL A 358 -2.68 5.99 10.24
C VAL A 358 -2.13 6.98 9.21
N ARG A 359 -2.52 8.26 9.34
CA ARG A 359 -1.92 9.39 8.63
C ARG A 359 -1.09 10.21 9.63
N PRO A 360 0.24 9.99 9.71
CA PRO A 360 1.13 10.75 10.58
C PRO A 360 1.06 12.24 10.29
N GLU A 361 1.38 13.07 11.29
CA GLU A 361 1.36 14.54 11.15
C GLU A 361 2.77 15.15 11.05
N SER A 362 3.80 14.39 11.38
CA SER A 362 5.20 14.78 11.31
C SER A 362 6.11 13.58 11.26
N TYR A 363 7.26 13.70 10.62
CA TYR A 363 8.34 12.70 10.64
C TYR A 363 9.71 13.40 10.56
N VAL A 364 10.74 12.74 11.04
CA VAL A 364 12.14 13.09 10.83
C VAL A 364 12.70 12.24 9.70
N GLU A 365 12.45 10.93 9.75
CA GLU A 365 12.82 9.97 8.73
C GLU A 365 11.56 9.18 8.31
N ILE A 366 11.16 9.33 7.04
CA ILE A 366 9.92 8.73 6.54
C ILE A 366 9.95 7.20 6.58
N ASN A 367 11.11 6.57 6.39
CA ASN A 367 11.22 5.12 6.42
C ASN A 367 10.79 4.50 7.77
N ASN A 368 10.77 5.28 8.86
CA ASN A 368 10.25 4.85 10.16
C ASN A 368 8.72 4.70 10.20
N PHE A 369 8.01 5.13 9.17
CA PHE A 369 6.53 5.06 9.09
C PHE A 369 6.00 3.93 8.21
N TYR A 370 6.87 3.04 7.75
CA TYR A 370 6.48 1.77 7.12
C TYR A 370 6.10 0.77 8.23
N THR A 371 4.99 1.04 8.91
CA THR A 371 4.59 0.43 10.18
C THR A 371 3.33 -0.41 10.05
N ALA A 372 3.08 -1.31 11.02
CA ALA A 372 1.83 -2.06 11.08
C ALA A 372 0.59 -1.13 11.17
N THR A 373 0.74 0.06 11.75
CA THR A 373 -0.33 1.07 11.79
C THR A 373 -0.67 1.58 10.40
N VAL A 374 0.31 2.00 9.61
CA VAL A 374 0.10 2.52 8.25
C VAL A 374 -0.44 1.44 7.32
N TYR A 375 0.11 0.22 7.37
CA TYR A 375 -0.23 -0.91 6.51
C TYR A 375 -1.49 -1.64 6.98
N ASN A 376 -1.42 -2.31 8.13
CA ASN A 376 -2.46 -3.24 8.59
C ASN A 376 -3.66 -2.53 9.21
N LYS A 377 -3.45 -1.53 10.09
CA LYS A 377 -4.58 -0.71 10.56
C LYS A 377 -5.15 0.14 9.43
N GLY A 378 -4.31 0.64 8.50
CA GLY A 378 -4.76 1.28 7.27
C GLY A 378 -5.71 0.40 6.47
N ALA A 379 -5.37 -0.89 6.29
CA ALA A 379 -6.24 -1.87 5.63
C ALA A 379 -7.56 -2.09 6.39
N GLU A 380 -7.53 -2.12 7.72
CA GLU A 380 -8.75 -2.20 8.54
C GLU A 380 -9.64 -0.96 8.39
N VAL A 381 -9.05 0.23 8.24
CA VAL A 381 -9.82 1.45 7.95
C VAL A 381 -10.53 1.32 6.60
N VAL A 382 -9.86 0.82 5.56
CA VAL A 382 -10.49 0.54 4.27
C VAL A 382 -11.57 -0.54 4.39
N ARG A 383 -11.32 -1.59 5.17
CA ARG A 383 -12.30 -2.66 5.44
C ARG A 383 -13.54 -2.16 6.14
N MET A 384 -13.42 -1.21 7.07
CA MET A 384 -14.58 -0.58 7.69
C MET A 384 -15.43 0.20 6.67
N LEU A 385 -14.82 0.90 5.71
CA LEU A 385 -15.57 1.53 4.61
C LEU A 385 -16.31 0.49 3.78
N HIS A 386 -15.64 -0.61 3.43
CA HIS A 386 -16.27 -1.73 2.74
C HIS A 386 -17.46 -2.32 3.53
N THR A 387 -17.31 -2.44 4.85
CA THR A 387 -18.39 -2.94 5.74
C THR A 387 -19.58 -1.97 5.80
N LEU A 388 -19.31 -0.66 5.82
CA LEU A 388 -20.37 0.36 5.89
C LEU A 388 -21.20 0.46 4.60
N VAL A 389 -20.56 0.36 3.43
CA VAL A 389 -21.25 0.55 2.15
C VAL A 389 -21.62 -0.75 1.43
N GLY A 390 -21.13 -1.89 1.93
CA GLY A 390 -21.23 -3.19 1.28
C GLY A 390 -20.38 -3.31 0.00
N PRO A 391 -20.26 -4.53 -0.56
CA PRO A 391 -19.36 -4.78 -1.69
C PRO A 391 -19.70 -3.96 -2.94
N GLU A 392 -20.98 -3.82 -3.28
CA GLU A 392 -21.40 -3.04 -4.44
C GLU A 392 -21.15 -1.53 -4.24
N GLY A 393 -21.42 -1.01 -3.02
CA GLY A 393 -21.16 0.38 -2.67
C GLY A 393 -19.66 0.68 -2.69
N PHE A 394 -18.85 -0.22 -2.20
CA PHE A 394 -17.40 -0.10 -2.22
C PHE A 394 -16.85 -0.12 -3.65
N ARG A 395 -17.36 -1.02 -4.52
CA ARG A 395 -17.00 -1.06 -5.93
C ARG A 395 -17.35 0.27 -6.63
N ARG A 396 -18.55 0.82 -6.43
CA ARG A 396 -18.90 2.15 -6.99
C ARG A 396 -17.95 3.24 -6.51
N GLY A 397 -17.61 3.23 -5.21
CA GLY A 397 -16.69 4.20 -4.62
C GLY A 397 -15.27 4.12 -5.20
N THR A 398 -14.72 2.91 -5.34
CA THR A 398 -13.39 2.69 -5.91
C THR A 398 -13.36 2.98 -7.41
N ASP A 399 -14.42 2.69 -8.16
CA ASP A 399 -14.54 3.08 -9.56
C ASP A 399 -14.54 4.61 -9.72
N LEU A 400 -15.25 5.32 -8.86
CA LEU A 400 -15.25 6.79 -8.84
C LEU A 400 -13.87 7.35 -8.46
N TYR A 401 -13.21 6.77 -7.46
CA TYR A 401 -11.85 7.15 -7.03
C TYR A 401 -10.85 7.04 -8.17
N PHE A 402 -10.76 5.87 -8.81
CA PHE A 402 -9.84 5.66 -9.92
C PHE A 402 -10.20 6.51 -11.15
N GLY A 403 -11.50 6.64 -11.47
CA GLY A 403 -11.94 7.45 -12.61
C GLY A 403 -11.69 8.96 -12.42
N ARG A 404 -11.81 9.46 -11.18
CA ARG A 404 -11.62 10.88 -10.83
C ARG A 404 -10.15 11.26 -10.75
N HIS A 405 -9.30 10.36 -10.24
CA HIS A 405 -7.94 10.67 -9.83
C HIS A 405 -6.84 9.96 -10.63
N ASP A 406 -7.19 9.30 -11.73
CA ASP A 406 -6.20 8.68 -12.61
C ASP A 406 -5.13 9.69 -13.07
N GLY A 407 -3.86 9.33 -12.88
CA GLY A 407 -2.71 10.20 -13.19
C GLY A 407 -2.49 11.35 -12.20
N GLN A 408 -3.08 11.29 -11.00
CA GLN A 408 -2.97 12.32 -9.97
C GLN A 408 -2.30 11.80 -8.69
N ALA A 409 -1.73 12.75 -7.93
CA ALA A 409 -1.22 12.57 -6.58
C ALA A 409 -2.21 13.17 -5.58
N VAL A 410 -2.82 12.33 -4.73
CA VAL A 410 -3.99 12.70 -3.92
C VAL A 410 -3.83 12.29 -2.45
N THR A 411 -4.88 12.49 -1.65
CA THR A 411 -4.88 12.30 -0.21
C THR A 411 -5.82 11.18 0.22
N THR A 412 -5.69 10.74 1.47
CA THR A 412 -6.65 9.82 2.10
C THR A 412 -8.06 10.42 2.15
N ASP A 413 -8.17 11.75 2.29
CA ASP A 413 -9.46 12.43 2.28
C ASP A 413 -10.14 12.36 0.90
N ASP A 414 -9.39 12.41 -0.21
CA ASP A 414 -9.92 12.25 -1.56
C ASP A 414 -10.48 10.83 -1.78
N PHE A 415 -9.83 9.80 -1.21
CA PHE A 415 -10.33 8.43 -1.24
C PHE A 415 -11.66 8.30 -0.48
N VAL A 416 -11.72 8.78 0.77
CA VAL A 416 -12.96 8.75 1.57
C VAL A 416 -14.06 9.54 0.88
N GLN A 417 -13.74 10.71 0.29
CA GLN A 417 -14.71 11.54 -0.43
C GLN A 417 -15.31 10.81 -1.64
N ALA A 418 -14.51 10.03 -2.37
CA ALA A 418 -15.03 9.22 -3.47
C ALA A 418 -16.03 8.14 -2.99
N ILE A 419 -15.77 7.53 -1.83
CA ILE A 419 -16.71 6.57 -1.21
C ILE A 419 -18.00 7.27 -0.76
N GLU A 420 -17.88 8.46 -0.12
CA GLU A 420 -19.04 9.29 0.28
C GLU A 420 -19.92 9.63 -0.93
N ASP A 421 -19.31 10.23 -1.95
CA ASP A 421 -20.04 10.72 -3.13
C ASP A 421 -20.76 9.60 -3.88
N ALA A 422 -20.09 8.43 -4.01
CA ALA A 422 -20.65 7.28 -4.71
C ALA A 422 -21.85 6.64 -3.98
N ASN A 423 -21.95 6.84 -2.65
CA ASN A 423 -22.94 6.16 -1.82
C ASN A 423 -23.91 7.12 -1.10
N GLY A 424 -23.72 8.44 -1.23
CA GLY A 424 -24.57 9.45 -0.58
C GLY A 424 -24.50 9.39 0.95
N LEU A 425 -23.32 9.10 1.52
CA LEU A 425 -23.09 9.01 2.96
C LEU A 425 -22.34 10.24 3.48
N ASP A 426 -22.46 10.51 4.79
CA ASP A 426 -21.58 11.43 5.52
C ASP A 426 -20.54 10.61 6.29
N LEU A 427 -19.27 10.72 5.87
CA LEU A 427 -18.14 10.06 6.50
C LEU A 427 -17.17 11.07 7.18
N GLN A 428 -17.63 12.28 7.50
CA GLN A 428 -16.80 13.29 8.12
C GLN A 428 -16.21 12.80 9.45
N GLN A 429 -17.03 12.18 10.31
CA GLN A 429 -16.56 11.60 11.56
C GLN A 429 -15.62 10.40 11.32
N PHE A 430 -15.86 9.62 10.28
CA PHE A 430 -15.04 8.46 9.93
C PHE A 430 -13.57 8.85 9.67
N ARG A 431 -13.30 10.05 9.14
CA ARG A 431 -11.95 10.56 8.89
C ARG A 431 -11.06 10.61 10.13
N ARG A 432 -11.65 10.54 11.34
CA ARG A 432 -10.91 10.42 12.60
C ARG A 432 -10.03 9.16 12.66
N TRP A 433 -10.39 8.09 11.95
CA TRP A 433 -9.57 6.89 11.87
C TRP A 433 -8.19 7.15 11.24
N TYR A 434 -8.08 8.16 10.37
CA TYR A 434 -6.80 8.58 9.80
C TYR A 434 -6.02 9.54 10.71
N SER A 435 -6.69 10.32 11.56
CA SER A 435 -6.06 11.41 12.32
C SER A 435 -5.87 11.12 13.82
N GLN A 436 -6.58 10.16 14.40
CA GLN A 436 -6.43 9.78 15.80
C GLN A 436 -5.69 8.45 15.93
N ALA A 437 -4.63 8.43 16.75
CA ALA A 437 -3.89 7.23 17.14
C ALA A 437 -4.61 6.46 18.25
N GLY A 438 -4.18 5.24 18.50
CA GLY A 438 -4.67 4.39 19.59
C GLY A 438 -5.75 3.41 19.16
N THR A 439 -5.93 2.37 19.96
CA THR A 439 -6.92 1.32 19.74
C THR A 439 -8.14 1.58 20.62
N PRO A 440 -9.32 1.85 20.05
CA PRO A 440 -10.54 2.06 20.84
C PRO A 440 -10.95 0.79 21.58
N VAL A 441 -11.60 0.98 22.73
CA VAL A 441 -12.26 -0.06 23.52
C VAL A 441 -13.77 0.15 23.42
N VAL A 442 -14.50 -0.91 23.08
CA VAL A 442 -15.97 -0.92 23.04
C VAL A 442 -16.47 -1.83 24.16
N HIS A 443 -17.06 -1.22 25.19
CA HIS A 443 -17.79 -1.92 26.24
C HIS A 443 -19.23 -2.16 25.82
N VAL A 444 -19.75 -3.36 26.08
CA VAL A 444 -21.12 -3.73 25.75
C VAL A 444 -21.87 -4.18 26.98
N GLU A 445 -22.96 -3.48 27.28
CA GLU A 445 -23.96 -3.88 28.28
C GLU A 445 -25.19 -4.40 27.52
N ARG A 446 -25.76 -5.51 27.98
CA ARG A 446 -26.98 -6.09 27.41
C ARG A 446 -28.13 -6.08 28.39
N GLY A 447 -29.33 -6.04 27.88
CA GLY A 447 -30.57 -6.19 28.63
C GLY A 447 -31.61 -6.95 27.80
N PHE A 448 -32.42 -7.77 28.48
CA PHE A 448 -33.54 -8.46 27.86
C PHE A 448 -34.82 -8.21 28.66
N ASP A 449 -35.87 -7.83 27.97
CA ASP A 449 -37.23 -7.65 28.54
C ASP A 449 -38.17 -8.64 27.85
N ALA A 450 -38.58 -9.68 28.61
CA ALA A 450 -39.44 -10.74 28.12
C ALA A 450 -40.89 -10.24 27.85
N ASP A 451 -41.38 -9.30 28.67
CA ASP A 451 -42.73 -8.78 28.52
C ASP A 451 -42.86 -7.83 27.29
N ALA A 452 -41.84 -6.98 27.12
CA ALA A 452 -41.74 -6.12 25.94
C ALA A 452 -41.22 -6.84 24.72
N ARG A 453 -40.68 -8.05 24.85
CA ARG A 453 -40.01 -8.82 23.80
C ARG A 453 -38.90 -8.04 23.13
N THR A 454 -38.04 -7.40 23.93
CA THR A 454 -36.93 -6.59 23.41
C THR A 454 -35.60 -7.05 23.97
N CYS A 455 -34.57 -6.94 23.12
CA CYS A 455 -33.17 -7.07 23.53
C CYS A 455 -32.47 -5.74 23.30
N SER A 456 -31.79 -5.22 24.31
CA SER A 456 -31.02 -3.99 24.22
C SER A 456 -29.52 -4.24 24.30
N LEU A 457 -28.75 -3.55 23.46
CA LEU A 457 -27.31 -3.47 23.54
C LEU A 457 -26.91 -2.00 23.71
N THR A 458 -26.25 -1.69 24.82
CA THR A 458 -25.68 -0.37 25.05
C THR A 458 -24.17 -0.45 24.84
N LEU A 459 -23.68 0.23 23.85
CA LEU A 459 -22.27 0.28 23.47
C LEU A 459 -21.67 1.60 23.96
N ARG A 460 -20.52 1.51 24.61
CA ARG A 460 -19.74 2.67 25.04
C ARG A 460 -18.33 2.55 24.50
N GLN A 461 -17.87 3.57 23.78
CA GLN A 461 -16.51 3.62 23.27
C GLN A 461 -15.63 4.56 24.09
N SER A 462 -14.36 4.18 24.21
CA SER A 462 -13.29 5.02 24.74
C SER A 462 -11.99 4.72 23.99
N CYS A 463 -11.05 5.64 24.00
CA CYS A 463 -9.73 5.41 23.41
C CYS A 463 -8.67 5.98 24.36
N PRO A 464 -7.63 5.20 24.71
CA PRO A 464 -6.56 5.66 25.59
C PRO A 464 -5.80 6.84 24.99
N ALA A 465 -5.25 7.70 25.86
CA ALA A 465 -4.32 8.75 25.47
C ALA A 465 -3.09 8.13 24.78
N THR A 466 -2.58 8.81 23.77
CA THR A 466 -1.36 8.42 23.05
C THR A 466 -0.41 9.62 22.98
N PRO A 467 0.88 9.44 22.65
CA PRO A 467 1.82 10.55 22.51
C PRO A 467 1.26 11.65 21.59
N GLY A 468 1.28 12.90 22.07
CA GLY A 468 0.75 14.05 21.33
C GLY A 468 -0.77 14.15 21.25
N GLN A 469 -1.53 13.15 21.73
CA GLN A 469 -2.98 13.11 21.68
C GLN A 469 -3.57 12.65 23.03
N PRO A 470 -3.57 13.51 24.05
CA PRO A 470 -4.09 13.17 25.39
C PRO A 470 -5.61 13.00 25.44
N GLU A 471 -6.33 13.70 24.55
CA GLU A 471 -7.78 13.65 24.44
C GLU A 471 -8.20 13.00 23.11
N LYS A 472 -9.27 12.18 23.16
CA LYS A 472 -9.81 11.48 22.00
C LYS A 472 -11.28 11.83 21.80
N GLN A 473 -11.65 11.98 20.55
CA GLN A 473 -13.04 12.12 20.14
C GLN A 473 -13.64 10.76 19.78
N PRO A 474 -14.96 10.55 19.94
CA PRO A 474 -15.60 9.30 19.52
C PRO A 474 -15.35 9.00 18.04
N PHE A 475 -15.01 7.74 17.76
CA PHE A 475 -14.87 7.22 16.40
C PHE A 475 -16.22 6.84 15.81
N HIS A 476 -16.31 6.74 14.50
CA HIS A 476 -17.39 6.08 13.79
C HIS A 476 -17.01 4.60 13.63
N ILE A 477 -17.60 3.72 14.45
CA ILE A 477 -17.24 2.29 14.53
C ILE A 477 -18.38 1.45 13.96
N PRO A 478 -18.17 0.73 12.83
CA PRO A 478 -19.12 -0.27 12.37
C PRO A 478 -19.01 -1.53 13.21
N VAL A 479 -20.10 -1.90 13.88
CA VAL A 479 -20.20 -3.10 14.70
C VAL A 479 -21.12 -4.10 14.03
N ALA A 480 -20.55 -5.08 13.36
CA ALA A 480 -21.30 -6.18 12.77
C ALA A 480 -21.72 -7.17 13.84
N LEU A 481 -22.99 -7.55 13.89
CA LEU A 481 -23.53 -8.44 14.88
C LEU A 481 -24.66 -9.33 14.37
N ALA A 482 -24.90 -10.42 15.09
CA ALA A 482 -26.13 -11.19 15.04
C ALA A 482 -26.57 -11.52 16.48
N LEU A 483 -27.85 -11.78 16.67
CA LEU A 483 -28.41 -12.35 17.89
C LEU A 483 -28.79 -13.81 17.59
N LEU A 484 -28.30 -14.76 18.39
CA LEU A 484 -28.52 -16.18 18.20
C LEU A 484 -29.59 -16.68 19.18
N ASP A 485 -30.54 -17.48 18.69
CA ASP A 485 -31.48 -18.21 19.57
C ASP A 485 -30.81 -19.41 20.24
N ALA A 486 -31.56 -20.12 21.09
CA ALA A 486 -31.06 -21.26 21.84
C ALA A 486 -30.59 -22.44 20.96
N GLU A 487 -31.01 -22.49 19.69
CA GLU A 487 -30.61 -23.49 18.68
C GLU A 487 -29.47 -23.01 17.80
N GLY A 488 -28.93 -21.78 18.01
CA GLY A 488 -27.85 -21.20 17.22
C GLY A 488 -28.29 -20.58 15.90
N ARG A 489 -29.59 -20.35 15.70
CA ARG A 489 -30.11 -19.70 14.50
C ARG A 489 -30.04 -18.18 14.67
N GLU A 490 -29.63 -17.48 13.62
CA GLU A 490 -29.62 -16.01 13.60
C GLU A 490 -31.03 -15.45 13.57
N LEU A 491 -31.36 -14.60 14.55
CA LEU A 491 -32.64 -13.93 14.62
C LEU A 491 -32.70 -12.76 13.62
N PRO A 492 -33.83 -12.52 12.97
CA PRO A 492 -34.04 -11.31 12.18
C PRO A 492 -34.09 -10.10 13.12
N LEU A 493 -33.31 -9.05 12.81
CA LEU A 493 -33.09 -7.90 13.69
C LEU A 493 -33.86 -6.67 13.18
N ARG A 494 -34.71 -6.09 14.04
CA ARG A 494 -35.51 -4.90 13.74
C ARG A 494 -35.34 -3.85 14.85
N LEU A 495 -34.94 -2.65 14.46
CA LEU A 495 -34.84 -1.49 15.34
C LEU A 495 -36.17 -0.69 15.36
N PRO A 496 -36.44 0.16 16.38
CA PRO A 496 -37.60 1.04 16.43
C PRO A 496 -37.67 1.95 15.19
N GLY A 497 -38.85 2.01 14.58
CA GLY A 497 -39.12 2.81 13.38
C GLY A 497 -38.87 2.09 12.07
N GLU A 498 -38.30 0.91 12.08
CA GLU A 498 -38.14 0.06 10.87
C GLU A 498 -39.40 -0.79 10.63
N THR A 499 -39.72 -0.94 9.36
CA THR A 499 -40.88 -1.75 8.92
C THR A 499 -40.52 -3.21 8.71
N GLU A 500 -39.26 -3.47 8.33
CA GLU A 500 -38.74 -4.79 8.01
C GLU A 500 -37.55 -5.14 8.92
N ALA A 501 -37.40 -6.41 9.23
CA ALA A 501 -36.27 -6.92 9.98
C ALA A 501 -35.12 -7.29 9.02
N THR A 502 -33.90 -7.01 9.42
CA THR A 502 -32.69 -7.43 8.70
C THR A 502 -32.36 -8.88 9.06
N PRO A 503 -32.31 -9.80 8.10
CA PRO A 503 -31.89 -11.18 8.35
C PRO A 503 -30.35 -11.27 8.49
N GLY A 504 -29.88 -12.21 9.29
CA GLY A 504 -28.46 -12.50 9.41
C GLY A 504 -27.66 -11.40 10.13
N THR A 505 -26.47 -11.13 9.61
CA THR A 505 -25.57 -10.11 10.19
C THR A 505 -26.07 -8.69 9.91
N ARG A 506 -26.20 -7.91 10.98
CA ARG A 506 -26.50 -6.48 10.90
C ARG A 506 -25.31 -5.64 11.31
N VAL A 507 -25.07 -4.50 10.65
CA VAL A 507 -24.04 -3.53 11.00
C VAL A 507 -24.67 -2.35 11.72
N LEU A 508 -24.29 -2.17 12.99
CA LEU A 508 -24.63 -0.97 13.77
C LEU A 508 -23.52 0.09 13.56
N GLN A 509 -23.91 1.35 13.59
CA GLN A 509 -22.97 2.46 13.52
C GLN A 509 -22.86 3.11 14.90
N LEU A 510 -21.76 2.88 15.61
CA LEU A 510 -21.47 3.52 16.89
C LEU A 510 -20.73 4.82 16.63
N CYS A 511 -21.45 5.95 16.75
CA CYS A 511 -20.92 7.29 16.50
C CYS A 511 -20.80 8.14 17.76
N GLU A 512 -21.55 7.79 18.80
CA GLU A 512 -21.58 8.49 20.09
C GLU A 512 -20.60 7.84 21.07
N GLU A 513 -20.22 8.55 22.15
CA GLU A 513 -19.47 7.95 23.26
C GLU A 513 -20.26 6.79 23.90
N ARG A 514 -21.59 6.94 23.99
CA ARG A 514 -22.53 5.92 24.47
C ARG A 514 -23.78 5.92 23.61
N GLN A 515 -24.15 4.76 23.08
CA GLN A 515 -25.30 4.60 22.22
C GLN A 515 -26.00 3.28 22.51
N SER A 516 -27.35 3.30 22.61
CA SER A 516 -28.16 2.12 22.88
C SER A 516 -28.98 1.74 21.65
N PHE A 517 -29.01 0.44 21.35
CA PHE A 517 -29.77 -0.17 20.27
C PHE A 517 -30.76 -1.16 20.87
N VAL A 518 -32.06 -1.01 20.56
CA VAL A 518 -33.12 -1.87 21.09
C VAL A 518 -33.72 -2.67 19.95
N PHE A 519 -33.53 -3.98 19.98
CA PHE A 519 -34.10 -4.91 19.00
C PHE A 519 -35.48 -5.36 19.45
N GLN A 520 -36.45 -5.28 18.55
CA GLN A 520 -37.84 -5.64 18.77
C GLN A 520 -38.15 -7.07 18.32
N ASP A 521 -39.25 -7.63 18.82
CA ASP A 521 -39.76 -8.96 18.48
C ASP A 521 -38.82 -10.13 18.88
N ILE A 522 -38.00 -9.93 19.91
CA ILE A 522 -37.12 -10.94 20.46
C ILE A 522 -37.90 -11.76 21.52
N ALA A 523 -38.22 -13.02 21.19
CA ALA A 523 -39.11 -13.84 22.00
C ALA A 523 -38.44 -14.46 23.26
N ALA A 524 -37.14 -14.69 23.20
CA ALA A 524 -36.34 -15.25 24.29
C ALA A 524 -34.98 -14.54 24.33
N GLU A 525 -34.31 -14.61 25.50
CA GLU A 525 -33.00 -14.00 25.68
C GLU A 525 -31.97 -14.62 24.69
N PRO A 526 -31.40 -13.84 23.78
CA PRO A 526 -30.48 -14.34 22.78
C PRO A 526 -29.04 -14.26 23.26
N VAL A 527 -28.14 -15.02 22.60
CA VAL A 527 -26.69 -14.85 22.73
C VAL A 527 -26.20 -13.93 21.63
N PRO A 528 -25.62 -12.75 21.96
CA PRO A 528 -25.06 -11.85 20.95
C PRO A 528 -23.75 -12.37 20.39
N SER A 529 -23.62 -12.40 19.07
CA SER A 529 -22.38 -12.56 18.34
C SER A 529 -21.95 -11.17 17.85
N LEU A 530 -20.91 -10.61 18.44
CA LEU A 530 -20.50 -9.22 18.23
C LEU A 530 -19.19 -9.11 17.47
N LEU A 531 -19.02 -8.00 16.75
CA LEU A 531 -17.82 -7.70 15.97
C LEU A 531 -17.51 -8.78 14.93
N ARG A 532 -18.56 -9.33 14.31
CA ARG A 532 -18.46 -10.41 13.32
C ARG A 532 -17.50 -10.04 12.20
N GLY A 533 -16.66 -11.00 11.77
CA GLY A 533 -15.59 -10.78 10.81
C GLY A 533 -14.54 -9.76 11.28
N PHE A 534 -14.52 -9.39 12.56
CA PHE A 534 -13.70 -8.29 13.10
C PHE A 534 -13.97 -6.98 12.37
N SER A 535 -15.21 -6.54 12.38
CA SER A 535 -15.70 -5.40 11.58
C SER A 535 -15.06 -4.04 11.87
N ALA A 536 -14.29 -3.93 12.96
CA ALA A 536 -13.50 -2.75 13.29
C ALA A 536 -12.27 -3.12 14.15
N PRO A 537 -11.14 -2.38 14.02
CA PRO A 537 -9.92 -2.63 14.79
C PRO A 537 -10.02 -2.06 16.20
N VAL A 538 -10.84 -2.69 17.03
CA VAL A 538 -11.14 -2.30 18.40
C VAL A 538 -10.96 -3.47 19.37
N ARG A 539 -10.84 -3.15 20.65
CA ARG A 539 -10.98 -4.13 21.74
C ARG A 539 -12.43 -4.20 22.17
N LEU A 540 -13.04 -5.37 22.07
CA LEU A 540 -14.41 -5.61 22.51
C LEU A 540 -14.42 -6.18 23.93
N GLU A 541 -15.09 -5.48 24.84
CA GLU A 541 -15.30 -5.91 26.22
C GLU A 541 -16.80 -6.16 26.45
N MET A 542 -17.12 -7.42 26.62
CA MET A 542 -18.44 -7.90 26.99
C MET A 542 -18.28 -9.11 27.92
N ASP A 543 -19.08 -9.10 28.95
CA ASP A 543 -19.11 -10.19 29.94
C ASP A 543 -19.97 -11.36 29.42
N TYR A 544 -19.31 -12.29 28.74
CA TYR A 544 -19.91 -13.57 28.34
C TYR A 544 -19.70 -14.60 29.43
N SER A 545 -20.69 -15.43 29.70
CA SER A 545 -20.49 -16.65 30.53
C SER A 545 -19.65 -17.70 29.78
N GLU A 546 -19.15 -18.72 30.50
CA GLU A 546 -18.44 -19.82 29.84
C GLU A 546 -19.39 -20.63 28.93
N GLU A 547 -20.64 -20.80 29.34
CA GLU A 547 -21.67 -21.47 28.58
C GLU A 547 -21.95 -20.73 27.28
N GLU A 548 -22.02 -19.39 27.31
CA GLU A 548 -22.21 -18.56 26.11
C GLU A 548 -21.00 -18.63 25.18
N LEU A 549 -19.78 -18.62 25.71
CA LEU A 549 -18.59 -18.78 24.88
C LEU A 549 -18.52 -20.18 24.24
N CYS A 550 -18.88 -21.24 24.99
CA CYS A 550 -19.01 -22.60 24.45
C CYS A 550 -20.09 -22.67 23.36
N PHE A 551 -21.22 -21.99 23.59
CA PHE A 551 -22.31 -21.91 22.62
C PHE A 551 -21.87 -21.19 21.32
N LEU A 552 -21.25 -20.04 21.43
CA LEU A 552 -20.71 -19.30 20.26
C LEU A 552 -19.65 -20.12 19.51
N LEU A 553 -18.74 -20.78 20.21
CA LEU A 553 -17.73 -21.66 19.59
C LEU A 553 -18.38 -22.76 18.75
N GLY A 554 -19.50 -23.32 19.21
CA GLY A 554 -20.21 -24.40 18.54
C GLY A 554 -21.18 -23.96 17.45
N HIS A 555 -21.82 -22.81 17.59
CA HIS A 555 -23.02 -22.46 16.83
C HIS A 555 -22.94 -21.16 16.04
N ASP A 556 -21.99 -20.26 16.33
CA ASP A 556 -21.88 -19.00 15.59
C ASP A 556 -21.66 -19.27 14.07
N GLY A 557 -22.43 -18.62 13.22
CA GLY A 557 -22.24 -18.67 11.77
C GLY A 557 -20.97 -17.95 11.29
N ASP A 558 -20.46 -17.00 12.10
CA ASP A 558 -19.25 -16.26 11.80
C ASP A 558 -17.99 -17.02 12.23
N ALA A 559 -17.11 -17.33 11.29
CA ALA A 559 -15.90 -18.10 11.55
C ALA A 559 -14.93 -17.37 12.49
N TYR A 560 -14.83 -16.03 12.41
CA TYR A 560 -14.04 -15.23 13.33
C TYR A 560 -14.68 -15.26 14.74
N GLY A 561 -15.99 -15.09 14.86
CA GLY A 561 -16.71 -15.16 16.14
C GLY A 561 -16.50 -16.49 16.85
N ARG A 562 -16.56 -17.61 16.14
CA ARG A 562 -16.25 -18.96 16.68
C ARG A 562 -14.80 -19.03 17.18
N TRP A 563 -13.84 -18.59 16.39
CA TRP A 563 -12.43 -18.58 16.77
C TRP A 563 -12.21 -17.72 18.01
N GLU A 564 -12.78 -16.51 18.04
CA GLU A 564 -12.65 -15.56 19.16
C GLU A 564 -13.23 -16.13 20.46
N ALA A 565 -14.39 -16.77 20.40
CA ALA A 565 -14.99 -17.44 21.57
C ALA A 565 -14.06 -18.53 22.10
N GLY A 566 -13.47 -19.33 21.24
CA GLY A 566 -12.48 -20.34 21.61
C GLY A 566 -11.22 -19.74 22.23
N GLN A 567 -10.71 -18.62 21.71
CA GLN A 567 -9.55 -17.92 22.28
C GLN A 567 -9.86 -17.39 23.69
N ARG A 568 -11.05 -16.77 23.88
CA ARG A 568 -11.47 -16.28 25.22
C ARG A 568 -11.61 -17.39 26.24
N LEU A 569 -12.16 -18.53 25.85
CA LEU A 569 -12.23 -19.73 26.72
C LEU A 569 -10.83 -20.22 27.08
N ALA A 570 -9.93 -20.35 26.11
CA ALA A 570 -8.57 -20.80 26.34
C ALA A 570 -7.80 -19.86 27.29
N VAL A 571 -7.93 -18.54 27.11
CA VAL A 571 -7.29 -17.54 27.98
C VAL A 571 -7.84 -17.63 29.39
N ARG A 572 -9.18 -17.74 29.61
CA ARG A 572 -9.78 -17.91 30.94
C ARG A 572 -9.24 -19.14 31.63
N LEU A 573 -9.20 -20.27 30.93
CA LEU A 573 -8.68 -21.52 31.50
C LEU A 573 -7.21 -21.37 31.91
N LEU A 574 -6.37 -20.84 31.05
CA LEU A 574 -4.95 -20.67 31.32
C LEU A 574 -4.66 -19.68 32.47
N THR A 575 -5.50 -18.65 32.62
CA THR A 575 -5.35 -17.67 33.71
C THR A 575 -5.93 -18.15 35.04
N SER A 576 -6.78 -19.18 35.05
CA SER A 576 -7.34 -19.81 36.27
C SER A 576 -6.43 -20.91 36.85
N LEU A 577 -5.43 -21.38 36.10
CA LEU A 577 -4.41 -22.34 36.56
C LEU A 577 -3.27 -21.64 37.29
#